data_2b2cac58970a0aee371635b55a75c63f
#
_entry.id   2b2cac58970a0aee371635b55a75c63f
#
_cell.length_a   1.000
_cell.length_b   1.000
_cell.length_c   1.000
_cell.angle_alpha   90.00
_cell.angle_beta   90.00
_cell.angle_gamma   90.00
#
_symmetry.space_group_name_H-M   'P 1'
#
loop_
_entity.id
_entity.type
_entity.pdbx_description
1 polymer ?
#
loop_
_entity_poly.entity_id
_entity_poly.type
_entity_poly.pdbx_seq_one_letter_code
_entity_poly.pdbx_strand_id
1 'polypeptide(L)'
;MSYPLFLCKKNSDFMKVEQIYTGCLAQGAYYIESDGEAAIIDPLRETAPYIAKAKSNGTTIKYIFETHFHADFVSGHLDLAEKTGAKIVYGPEAETGYSKHLAKDGEVFKLGKVTITVLHTPGHTPESTTYLLKDEVGEPYAIFSGDTLFIGDVGRPDLAQKKGHLTAEDLASWLFDSLRNKIMPLPDHVLVYPAHGAGSACGKSMSKETWDTLGNQKQTNYALRADMTKTEFIEAVTDGLLPPPVYFSANAKLNKMGYESIDTVMARGAQALSPDEFEKIANETQALLLDVRGKEVFVKSFIPNSIFIGLQGSFAPWVGALIPDLKQPILLITEEGKEEEAVKRLARVGYDNVVGHLAGGFDAWVNAGKEVDRVETIDVDTFATRYTADLNLLDVRKPGEFDAAHVKTAQSFPLDFINEKMSKVDIKNQYYLQCGSGYRSTIAASILRARGFDKLINVQGKFNDIAAGPIPTVTAACSLGKS
;
A
#
# COMPACT_ATOMS: atom_id res chain seq x y z
N MET A 1 4.74 15.79 -12.66
CA MET A 1 5.10 15.51 -14.07
C MET A 1 4.04 14.59 -14.62
N SER A 2 3.25 15.10 -15.56
CA SER A 2 2.18 14.33 -16.23
C SER A 2 2.82 13.41 -17.27
N TYR A 3 2.57 12.11 -17.13
CA TYR A 3 2.93 11.14 -18.15
C TYR A 3 1.99 11.27 -19.35
N PRO A 4 2.48 11.17 -20.60
CA PRO A 4 1.63 11.27 -21.76
C PRO A 4 0.73 10.03 -21.90
N LEU A 5 -0.56 10.27 -22.12
CA LEU A 5 -1.54 9.27 -22.53
C LEU A 5 -1.09 8.68 -23.89
N PHE A 6 -0.59 7.45 -23.89
CA PHE A 6 -0.52 6.66 -25.10
C PHE A 6 -1.91 6.05 -25.34
N LEU A 7 -2.69 6.72 -26.16
CA LEU A 7 -3.94 6.22 -26.73
C LEU A 7 -3.61 5.07 -27.71
N CYS A 8 -3.81 3.83 -27.28
CA CYS A 8 -3.97 2.71 -28.21
C CYS A 8 -5.33 2.88 -28.91
N LYS A 9 -5.33 3.41 -30.14
CA LYS A 9 -6.53 3.61 -30.97
C LYS A 9 -7.04 2.28 -31.53
N LYS A 10 -7.94 1.64 -30.82
CA LYS A 10 -9.17 1.03 -31.33
C LYS A 10 -10.26 1.49 -30.38
N ASN A 11 -10.69 2.75 -30.52
CA ASN A 11 -11.92 3.22 -29.90
C ASN A 11 -13.07 2.47 -30.58
N SER A 12 -13.69 1.52 -29.90
CA SER A 12 -15.11 1.31 -30.11
C SER A 12 -15.78 2.58 -29.56
N ASP A 13 -16.57 3.31 -30.34
CA ASP A 13 -17.29 4.52 -29.94
C ASP A 13 -18.27 4.24 -28.78
N PHE A 14 -18.32 3.05 -28.22
CA PHE A 14 -19.33 2.53 -27.30
C PHE A 14 -18.81 2.11 -25.93
N MET A 15 -17.50 2.06 -25.70
CA MET A 15 -16.91 1.61 -24.43
C MET A 15 -15.64 2.41 -24.11
N LYS A 16 -15.50 2.80 -22.83
CA LYS A 16 -14.28 3.39 -22.29
C LYS A 16 -13.84 2.66 -21.04
N VAL A 17 -12.57 2.35 -20.95
CA VAL A 17 -11.90 1.80 -19.76
C VAL A 17 -10.83 2.79 -19.33
N GLU A 18 -10.84 3.15 -18.05
CA GLU A 18 -9.83 4.05 -17.49
C GLU A 18 -9.28 3.45 -16.18
N GLN A 19 -7.95 3.32 -16.12
CA GLN A 19 -7.24 2.96 -14.90
C GLN A 19 -7.04 4.21 -14.04
N ILE A 20 -7.48 4.16 -12.79
CA ILE A 20 -7.26 5.19 -11.78
C ILE A 20 -6.20 4.65 -10.83
N TYR A 21 -4.93 4.97 -11.12
CA TYR A 21 -3.79 4.41 -10.41
C TYR A 21 -3.34 5.28 -9.25
N THR A 22 -3.18 4.68 -8.06
CA THR A 22 -2.74 5.34 -6.83
C THR A 22 -1.33 4.90 -6.47
N GLY A 23 -0.34 5.68 -6.86
CA GLY A 23 1.08 5.32 -6.75
C GLY A 23 1.59 5.04 -5.32
N CYS A 24 1.04 5.69 -4.28
CA CYS A 24 1.47 5.46 -2.90
C CYS A 24 1.04 4.10 -2.32
N LEU A 25 0.04 3.46 -2.92
CA LEU A 25 -0.41 2.09 -2.60
C LEU A 25 -0.06 1.11 -3.73
N ALA A 26 0.47 1.61 -4.85
CA ALA A 26 0.64 0.85 -6.07
C ALA A 26 -0.66 0.14 -6.53
N GLN A 27 -1.82 0.77 -6.28
CA GLN A 27 -3.15 0.20 -6.48
C GLN A 27 -3.82 0.78 -7.73
N GLY A 28 -4.46 -0.08 -8.54
CA GLY A 28 -5.27 0.25 -9.69
C GLY A 28 -6.75 0.00 -9.45
N ALA A 29 -7.56 1.07 -9.40
CA ALA A 29 -8.99 1.00 -9.55
C ALA A 29 -9.37 1.22 -11.02
N TYR A 30 -10.55 0.75 -11.44
CA TYR A 30 -10.96 0.86 -12.83
C TYR A 30 -12.36 1.44 -12.95
N TYR A 31 -12.50 2.38 -13.89
CA TYR A 31 -13.75 2.94 -14.31
C TYR A 31 -14.06 2.43 -15.72
N ILE A 32 -15.21 1.79 -15.88
CA ILE A 32 -15.69 1.24 -17.15
C ILE A 32 -17.02 1.92 -17.48
N GLU A 33 -17.19 2.44 -18.68
CA GLU A 33 -18.47 3.01 -19.13
C GLU A 33 -18.86 2.52 -20.51
N SER A 34 -20.17 2.35 -20.71
CA SER A 34 -20.79 2.01 -21.98
C SER A 34 -22.24 2.48 -21.98
N ASP A 35 -22.63 3.24 -23.02
CA ASP A 35 -24.00 3.63 -23.31
C ASP A 35 -24.77 4.21 -22.11
N GLY A 36 -24.14 5.17 -21.39
CA GLY A 36 -24.73 5.86 -20.22
C GLY A 36 -24.67 5.10 -18.89
N GLU A 37 -24.15 3.88 -18.87
CA GLU A 37 -23.92 3.09 -17.65
C GLU A 37 -22.43 3.00 -17.33
N ALA A 38 -22.10 3.00 -16.03
CA ALA A 38 -20.73 2.83 -15.55
C ALA A 38 -20.61 1.73 -14.50
N ALA A 39 -19.42 1.14 -14.40
CA ALA A 39 -19.01 0.23 -13.34
C ALA A 39 -17.65 0.66 -12.79
N ILE A 40 -17.45 0.42 -11.49
CA ILE A 40 -16.17 0.63 -10.83
C ILE A 40 -15.65 -0.72 -10.34
N ILE A 41 -14.35 -0.96 -10.50
CA ILE A 41 -13.69 -2.16 -9.98
C ILE A 41 -12.65 -1.71 -8.95
N ASP A 42 -12.67 -2.32 -7.76
CA ASP A 42 -11.75 -2.12 -6.63
C ASP A 42 -11.57 -0.62 -6.27
N PRO A 43 -12.65 0.13 -5.96
CA PRO A 43 -12.55 1.55 -5.66
C PRO A 43 -11.76 1.82 -4.39
N LEU A 44 -10.96 2.89 -4.37
CA LEU A 44 -10.40 3.43 -3.13
C LEU A 44 -11.48 3.97 -2.19
N ARG A 45 -11.10 4.14 -0.92
CA ARG A 45 -11.97 4.62 0.17
C ARG A 45 -12.70 5.93 -0.17
N GLU A 46 -12.03 6.86 -0.84
CA GLU A 46 -12.64 8.11 -1.29
C GLU A 46 -13.47 7.94 -2.55
N THR A 47 -14.75 8.19 -2.45
CA THR A 47 -15.74 7.95 -3.51
C THR A 47 -15.96 9.12 -4.45
N ALA A 48 -15.65 10.35 -4.00
CA ALA A 48 -15.92 11.59 -4.74
C ALA A 48 -15.33 11.61 -6.18
N PRO A 49 -14.11 11.12 -6.44
CA PRO A 49 -13.56 11.11 -7.80
C PRO A 49 -14.38 10.27 -8.78
N TYR A 50 -14.88 9.10 -8.35
CA TYR A 50 -15.70 8.20 -9.19
C TYR A 50 -17.04 8.82 -9.51
N ILE A 51 -17.69 9.42 -8.50
CA ILE A 51 -19.00 10.09 -8.65
C ILE A 51 -18.87 11.31 -9.56
N ALA A 52 -17.84 12.13 -9.35
CA ALA A 52 -17.57 13.31 -10.19
C ALA A 52 -17.32 12.90 -11.65
N LYS A 53 -16.58 11.81 -11.86
CA LYS A 53 -16.30 11.29 -13.20
C LYS A 53 -17.58 10.80 -13.89
N ALA A 54 -18.38 9.98 -13.23
CA ALA A 54 -19.65 9.51 -13.77
C ALA A 54 -20.58 10.69 -14.15
N LYS A 55 -20.67 11.68 -13.25
CA LYS A 55 -21.46 12.91 -13.50
C LYS A 55 -20.92 13.68 -14.70
N SER A 56 -19.62 13.86 -14.84
CA SER A 56 -19.02 14.61 -15.97
C SER A 56 -19.23 13.90 -17.31
N ASN A 57 -19.30 12.57 -17.30
CA ASN A 57 -19.52 11.76 -18.50
C ASN A 57 -21.02 11.50 -18.79
N GLY A 58 -21.92 11.96 -17.92
CA GLY A 58 -23.37 11.71 -18.06
C GLY A 58 -23.74 10.24 -17.88
N THR A 59 -22.97 9.49 -17.08
CA THR A 59 -23.20 8.06 -16.82
C THR A 59 -23.73 7.82 -15.42
N THR A 60 -24.43 6.69 -15.23
CA THR A 60 -24.87 6.19 -13.92
C THR A 60 -24.03 5.00 -13.48
N ILE A 61 -23.45 5.07 -12.29
CA ILE A 61 -22.71 3.93 -11.72
C ILE A 61 -23.72 2.87 -11.31
N LYS A 62 -23.68 1.72 -11.98
CA LYS A 62 -24.63 0.61 -11.83
C LYS A 62 -24.07 -0.51 -10.95
N TYR A 63 -22.77 -0.77 -11.08
CA TYR A 63 -22.08 -1.84 -10.38
C TYR A 63 -20.80 -1.35 -9.75
N ILE A 64 -20.47 -1.96 -8.61
CA ILE A 64 -19.18 -1.88 -7.94
C ILE A 64 -18.70 -3.31 -7.79
N PHE A 65 -17.66 -3.66 -8.52
CA PHE A 65 -17.07 -5.00 -8.49
C PHE A 65 -15.85 -4.99 -7.56
N GLU A 66 -15.78 -5.95 -6.66
CA GLU A 66 -14.62 -6.22 -5.84
C GLU A 66 -13.98 -7.53 -6.28
N THR A 67 -12.69 -7.52 -6.58
CA THR A 67 -11.98 -8.73 -7.01
C THR A 67 -11.74 -9.69 -5.84
N HIS A 68 -11.50 -9.17 -4.65
CA HIS A 68 -11.28 -9.92 -3.41
C HIS A 68 -11.40 -8.99 -2.19
N PHE A 69 -11.23 -9.53 -0.97
CA PHE A 69 -11.10 -8.69 0.23
C PHE A 69 -9.67 -8.15 0.33
N HIS A 70 -9.44 -6.93 -0.16
CA HIS A 70 -8.14 -6.27 -0.11
C HIS A 70 -7.59 -6.21 1.31
N ALA A 71 -6.31 -6.54 1.47
CA ALA A 71 -5.63 -6.51 2.75
C ALA A 71 -4.81 -5.23 2.94
N ASP A 72 -4.34 -4.62 1.88
CA ASP A 72 -3.43 -3.47 1.90
C ASP A 72 -4.15 -2.12 1.93
N PHE A 73 -5.45 -2.08 1.61
CA PHE A 73 -6.29 -0.88 1.74
C PHE A 73 -7.75 -1.21 2.07
N VAL A 74 -8.49 -0.22 2.55
CA VAL A 74 -9.95 -0.30 2.74
C VAL A 74 -10.62 0.23 1.49
N SER A 75 -11.38 -0.62 0.80
CA SER A 75 -12.13 -0.25 -0.40
C SER A 75 -13.29 0.71 -0.09
N GLY A 76 -13.68 1.52 -1.07
CA GLY A 76 -14.77 2.50 -0.95
C GLY A 76 -16.14 1.96 -1.33
N HIS A 77 -16.30 0.66 -1.49
CA HIS A 77 -17.50 0.04 -2.06
C HIS A 77 -18.79 0.36 -1.28
N LEU A 78 -18.73 0.41 0.07
CA LEU A 78 -19.91 0.71 0.88
C LEU A 78 -20.37 2.16 0.69
N ASP A 79 -19.47 3.12 0.85
CA ASP A 79 -19.77 4.54 0.69
C ASP A 79 -20.21 4.86 -0.76
N LEU A 80 -19.59 4.20 -1.75
CA LEU A 80 -19.94 4.39 -3.14
C LEU A 80 -21.33 3.82 -3.46
N ALA A 81 -21.66 2.65 -2.92
CA ALA A 81 -22.99 2.04 -3.05
C ALA A 81 -24.07 2.88 -2.38
N GLU A 82 -23.81 3.37 -1.17
CA GLU A 82 -24.74 4.25 -0.44
C GLU A 82 -25.04 5.54 -1.22
N LYS A 83 -23.98 6.20 -1.75
CA LYS A 83 -24.12 7.49 -2.46
C LYS A 83 -24.69 7.38 -3.87
N THR A 84 -24.57 6.22 -4.52
CA THR A 84 -24.96 6.06 -5.93
C THR A 84 -26.14 5.10 -6.16
N GLY A 85 -26.47 4.27 -5.18
CA GLY A 85 -27.41 3.16 -5.34
C GLY A 85 -26.86 1.99 -6.16
N ALA A 86 -25.54 2.01 -6.49
CA ALA A 86 -24.90 0.95 -7.25
C ALA A 86 -24.87 -0.38 -6.47
N LYS A 87 -24.97 -1.48 -7.20
CA LYS A 87 -24.94 -2.82 -6.62
C LYS A 87 -23.49 -3.26 -6.38
N ILE A 88 -23.16 -3.62 -5.14
CA ILE A 88 -21.87 -4.27 -4.81
C ILE A 88 -21.92 -5.71 -5.30
N VAL A 89 -20.91 -6.14 -6.04
CA VAL A 89 -20.76 -7.48 -6.60
C VAL A 89 -19.44 -8.08 -6.17
N TYR A 90 -19.51 -9.24 -5.55
CA TYR A 90 -18.38 -10.12 -5.29
C TYR A 90 -18.55 -11.43 -6.06
N GLY A 91 -17.45 -12.10 -6.36
CA GLY A 91 -17.45 -13.46 -6.88
C GLY A 91 -17.86 -14.50 -5.84
N PRO A 92 -17.80 -15.80 -6.19
CA PRO A 92 -18.11 -16.90 -5.28
C PRO A 92 -17.30 -16.86 -4.00
N GLU A 93 -17.79 -17.52 -2.94
CA GLU A 93 -17.12 -17.69 -1.64
C GLU A 93 -16.96 -16.40 -0.79
N ALA A 94 -17.35 -15.24 -1.29
CA ALA A 94 -17.23 -13.97 -0.56
C ALA A 94 -18.35 -13.82 0.47
N GLU A 95 -18.08 -14.13 1.72
CA GLU A 95 -18.97 -13.90 2.86
C GLU A 95 -18.75 -12.48 3.43
N THR A 96 -19.79 -11.66 3.55
CA THR A 96 -19.68 -10.29 4.09
C THR A 96 -20.69 -10.01 5.19
N GLY A 97 -20.37 -9.03 6.04
CA GLY A 97 -21.27 -8.50 7.08
C GLY A 97 -22.35 -7.52 6.55
N TYR A 98 -22.40 -7.27 5.25
CA TYR A 98 -23.30 -6.32 4.58
C TYR A 98 -23.94 -6.94 3.34
N SER A 99 -24.99 -6.28 2.82
CA SER A 99 -25.71 -6.73 1.63
C SER A 99 -24.85 -6.56 0.36
N LYS A 100 -24.79 -7.61 -0.43
CA LYS A 100 -24.10 -7.66 -1.72
C LYS A 100 -24.80 -8.59 -2.69
N HIS A 101 -24.40 -8.57 -3.94
CA HIS A 101 -24.66 -9.62 -4.89
C HIS A 101 -23.50 -10.62 -4.88
N LEU A 102 -23.76 -11.85 -4.46
CA LEU A 102 -22.81 -12.96 -4.54
C LEU A 102 -22.96 -13.61 -5.92
N ALA A 103 -22.07 -13.28 -6.83
CA ALA A 103 -22.10 -13.78 -8.18
C ALA A 103 -21.62 -15.23 -8.27
N LYS A 104 -22.14 -15.96 -9.25
CA LYS A 104 -21.65 -17.31 -9.59
C LYS A 104 -20.53 -17.24 -10.60
N ASP A 105 -19.68 -18.26 -10.62
CA ASP A 105 -18.70 -18.44 -11.70
C ASP A 105 -19.42 -18.51 -13.07
N GLY A 106 -18.96 -17.72 -14.03
CA GLY A 106 -19.59 -17.58 -15.35
C GLY A 106 -20.81 -16.63 -15.40
N GLU A 107 -21.21 -16.02 -14.29
CA GLU A 107 -22.32 -15.04 -14.31
C GLU A 107 -21.95 -13.82 -15.13
N VAL A 108 -22.94 -13.30 -15.90
CA VAL A 108 -22.75 -12.20 -16.84
C VAL A 108 -23.55 -10.98 -16.42
N PHE A 109 -22.89 -9.85 -16.29
CA PHE A 109 -23.47 -8.54 -15.99
C PHE A 109 -23.49 -7.68 -17.24
N LYS A 110 -24.66 -7.14 -17.61
CA LYS A 110 -24.78 -6.21 -18.71
C LYS A 110 -24.49 -4.78 -18.25
N LEU A 111 -23.60 -4.10 -18.99
CA LEU A 111 -23.23 -2.70 -18.79
C LEU A 111 -23.37 -1.96 -20.14
N GLY A 112 -24.49 -1.24 -20.33
CA GLY A 112 -24.78 -0.62 -21.61
C GLY A 112 -24.82 -1.66 -22.77
N LYS A 113 -23.86 -1.56 -23.69
CA LYS A 113 -23.69 -2.47 -24.83
C LYS A 113 -22.68 -3.58 -24.61
N VAL A 114 -21.91 -3.51 -23.51
CA VAL A 114 -20.86 -4.50 -23.19
C VAL A 114 -21.29 -5.42 -22.07
N THR A 115 -20.49 -6.48 -21.83
CA THR A 115 -20.77 -7.42 -20.74
C THR A 115 -19.53 -7.67 -19.91
N ILE A 116 -19.74 -7.92 -18.61
CA ILE A 116 -18.69 -8.32 -17.66
C ILE A 116 -19.03 -9.72 -17.16
N THR A 117 -18.14 -10.68 -17.41
CA THR A 117 -18.29 -12.07 -16.99
C THR A 117 -17.43 -12.35 -15.77
N VAL A 118 -17.99 -13.01 -14.78
CA VAL A 118 -17.29 -13.43 -13.55
C VAL A 118 -16.47 -14.68 -13.82
N LEU A 119 -15.19 -14.65 -13.54
CA LEU A 119 -14.32 -15.82 -13.53
C LEU A 119 -13.83 -16.03 -12.11
N HIS A 120 -14.29 -17.07 -11.43
CA HIS A 120 -13.78 -17.44 -10.12
C HIS A 120 -12.34 -17.95 -10.26
N THR A 121 -11.40 -17.21 -9.67
CA THR A 121 -9.96 -17.47 -9.77
C THR A 121 -9.31 -17.51 -8.37
N PRO A 122 -9.70 -18.51 -7.53
CA PRO A 122 -9.16 -18.63 -6.17
C PRO A 122 -7.66 -18.91 -6.19
N GLY A 123 -6.98 -18.48 -5.11
CA GLY A 123 -5.56 -18.75 -4.94
C GLY A 123 -4.82 -17.67 -4.16
N HIS A 124 -4.90 -16.40 -4.55
CA HIS A 124 -4.48 -15.29 -3.67
C HIS A 124 -5.37 -15.26 -2.42
N THR A 125 -6.68 -15.28 -2.62
CA THR A 125 -7.68 -15.56 -1.58
C THR A 125 -8.70 -16.59 -2.09
N PRO A 126 -9.49 -17.24 -1.23
CA PRO A 126 -10.53 -18.18 -1.67
C PRO A 126 -11.59 -17.56 -2.58
N GLU A 127 -11.98 -16.31 -2.30
CA GLU A 127 -13.01 -15.57 -3.03
C GLU A 127 -12.46 -14.81 -4.25
N SER A 128 -11.15 -14.85 -4.51
CA SER A 128 -10.52 -14.13 -5.62
C SER A 128 -11.24 -14.35 -6.94
N THR A 129 -11.47 -13.26 -7.64
CA THR A 129 -12.28 -13.22 -8.86
C THR A 129 -11.64 -12.32 -9.90
N THR A 130 -11.59 -12.79 -11.12
CA THR A 130 -11.23 -12.00 -12.31
C THR A 130 -12.49 -11.61 -13.06
N TYR A 131 -12.62 -10.36 -13.47
CA TYR A 131 -13.74 -9.89 -14.27
C TYR A 131 -13.32 -9.75 -15.74
N LEU A 132 -13.98 -10.51 -16.63
CA LEU A 132 -13.75 -10.48 -18.06
C LEU A 132 -14.71 -9.52 -18.74
N LEU A 133 -14.20 -8.42 -19.26
CA LEU A 133 -14.94 -7.47 -20.08
C LEU A 133 -14.97 -7.96 -21.54
N LYS A 134 -16.16 -8.04 -22.09
CA LYS A 134 -16.39 -8.33 -23.52
C LYS A 134 -17.03 -7.10 -24.17
N ASP A 135 -16.63 -6.84 -25.41
CA ASP A 135 -17.14 -5.75 -26.21
C ASP A 135 -18.60 -5.94 -26.65
N GLU A 136 -19.10 -5.05 -27.48
CA GLU A 136 -20.49 -5.04 -28.00
C GLU A 136 -20.82 -6.20 -28.93
N VAL A 137 -19.82 -6.89 -29.48
CA VAL A 137 -19.99 -8.08 -30.33
C VAL A 137 -19.72 -9.37 -29.54
N GLY A 138 -19.39 -9.26 -28.26
CA GLY A 138 -19.16 -10.39 -27.35
C GLY A 138 -17.73 -10.92 -27.36
N GLU A 139 -16.80 -10.23 -28.02
CA GLU A 139 -15.38 -10.62 -28.05
C GLU A 139 -14.67 -10.21 -26.75
N PRO A 140 -13.79 -11.06 -26.21
CA PRO A 140 -12.95 -10.74 -25.04
C PRO A 140 -12.08 -9.51 -25.31
N TYR A 141 -12.18 -8.48 -24.47
CA TYR A 141 -11.42 -7.24 -24.57
C TYR A 141 -10.36 -7.09 -23.49
N ALA A 142 -10.74 -7.23 -22.21
CA ALA A 142 -9.84 -7.06 -21.08
C ALA A 142 -10.24 -7.95 -19.89
N ILE A 143 -9.28 -8.27 -19.04
CA ILE A 143 -9.50 -8.85 -17.72
C ILE A 143 -9.04 -7.89 -16.64
N PHE A 144 -9.84 -7.78 -15.58
CA PHE A 144 -9.48 -7.14 -14.32
C PHE A 144 -9.16 -8.26 -13.35
N SER A 145 -7.87 -8.57 -13.27
CA SER A 145 -7.38 -9.81 -12.66
C SER A 145 -7.28 -9.75 -11.13
N GLY A 146 -7.51 -8.57 -10.52
CA GLY A 146 -7.23 -8.41 -9.11
C GLY A 146 -5.79 -8.80 -8.79
N ASP A 147 -5.63 -9.61 -7.77
CA ASP A 147 -4.35 -10.18 -7.36
C ASP A 147 -4.15 -11.63 -7.84
N THR A 148 -4.98 -12.10 -8.80
CA THR A 148 -4.76 -13.39 -9.46
C THR A 148 -3.55 -13.35 -10.39
N LEU A 149 -3.42 -12.28 -11.20
CA LEU A 149 -2.33 -12.10 -12.16
C LEU A 149 -1.88 -10.63 -12.15
N PHE A 150 -0.60 -10.39 -11.89
CA PHE A 150 0.09 -9.11 -12.05
C PHE A 150 0.89 -9.06 -13.35
N ILE A 151 1.44 -7.90 -13.66
CA ILE A 151 2.39 -7.79 -14.77
C ILE A 151 3.76 -8.30 -14.30
N GLY A 152 4.17 -9.43 -14.86
CA GLY A 152 5.42 -10.12 -14.54
C GLY A 152 5.39 -11.01 -13.29
N ASP A 153 4.26 -11.07 -12.56
CA ASP A 153 4.14 -11.79 -11.29
C ASP A 153 2.70 -12.29 -11.06
N VAL A 154 2.46 -12.89 -9.90
CA VAL A 154 1.14 -13.31 -9.39
C VAL A 154 0.99 -12.93 -7.93
N GLY A 155 -0.24 -12.86 -7.43
CA GLY A 155 -0.51 -12.59 -6.02
C GLY A 155 0.03 -13.68 -5.11
N ARG A 156 0.58 -13.27 -3.96
CA ARG A 156 1.10 -14.18 -2.94
C ARG A 156 -0.02 -15.02 -2.34
N PRO A 157 0.18 -16.35 -2.15
CA PRO A 157 -0.89 -17.25 -1.72
C PRO A 157 -0.99 -17.42 -0.20
N ASP A 158 -0.30 -16.63 0.63
CA ASP A 158 -0.20 -16.84 2.07
C ASP A 158 -1.04 -15.90 2.93
N LEU A 159 -1.72 -14.90 2.34
CA LEU A 159 -2.47 -13.89 3.12
C LEU A 159 -3.77 -14.42 3.72
N ALA A 160 -4.43 -15.38 3.08
CA ALA A 160 -5.71 -15.92 3.50
C ALA A 160 -5.60 -17.28 4.20
N GLN A 161 -4.43 -17.65 4.70
CA GLN A 161 -4.20 -18.90 5.42
C GLN A 161 -5.11 -19.01 6.67
N LYS A 162 -5.62 -20.21 6.91
CA LYS A 162 -6.35 -20.56 8.14
C LYS A 162 -5.61 -21.70 8.82
N LYS A 163 -5.05 -21.45 10.00
CA LYS A 163 -4.26 -22.43 10.75
C LYS A 163 -5.01 -23.76 10.87
N GLY A 164 -4.41 -24.83 10.35
CA GLY A 164 -4.94 -26.19 10.38
C GLY A 164 -6.01 -26.53 9.33
N HIS A 165 -6.38 -25.58 8.42
CA HIS A 165 -7.44 -25.80 7.44
C HIS A 165 -7.09 -25.37 6.01
N LEU A 166 -6.25 -24.35 5.83
CA LEU A 166 -5.88 -23.80 4.52
C LEU A 166 -4.46 -23.31 4.57
N THR A 167 -3.57 -23.93 3.80
CA THR A 167 -2.14 -23.58 3.74
C THR A 167 -1.82 -22.68 2.57
N ALA A 168 -0.60 -22.11 2.54
CA ALA A 168 -0.11 -21.37 1.40
C ALA A 168 0.02 -22.26 0.15
N GLU A 169 0.40 -23.52 0.35
CA GLU A 169 0.52 -24.49 -0.73
C GLU A 169 -0.85 -24.86 -1.32
N ASP A 170 -1.90 -24.97 -0.51
CA ASP A 170 -3.27 -25.17 -0.99
C ASP A 170 -3.71 -24.01 -1.86
N LEU A 171 -3.51 -22.77 -1.38
CA LEU A 171 -3.84 -21.56 -2.11
C LEU A 171 -2.99 -21.40 -3.38
N ALA A 172 -1.70 -21.71 -3.34
CA ALA A 172 -0.84 -21.73 -4.53
C ALA A 172 -1.30 -22.78 -5.56
N SER A 173 -1.76 -23.95 -5.08
CA SER A 173 -2.35 -24.98 -5.93
C SER A 173 -3.60 -24.48 -6.66
N TRP A 174 -4.49 -23.77 -5.95
CA TRP A 174 -5.70 -23.19 -6.55
C TRP A 174 -5.35 -22.06 -7.53
N LEU A 175 -4.34 -21.23 -7.20
CA LEU A 175 -3.88 -20.19 -8.09
C LEU A 175 -3.35 -20.76 -9.43
N PHE A 176 -2.57 -21.84 -9.36
CA PHE A 176 -2.12 -22.56 -10.56
C PHE A 176 -3.32 -22.99 -11.43
N ASP A 177 -4.32 -23.64 -10.82
CA ASP A 177 -5.50 -24.11 -11.57
C ASP A 177 -6.30 -22.95 -12.15
N SER A 178 -6.43 -21.84 -11.42
CA SER A 178 -7.08 -20.63 -11.89
C SER A 178 -6.38 -20.03 -13.10
N LEU A 179 -5.06 -19.92 -13.06
CA LEU A 179 -4.26 -19.41 -14.18
C LEU A 179 -4.35 -20.32 -15.40
N ARG A 180 -4.20 -21.64 -15.22
CA ARG A 180 -4.19 -22.60 -16.33
C ARG A 180 -5.56 -22.79 -16.98
N ASN A 181 -6.63 -22.82 -16.19
CA ASN A 181 -7.95 -23.19 -16.67
C ASN A 181 -8.86 -21.99 -17.02
N LYS A 182 -8.60 -20.80 -16.44
CA LYS A 182 -9.46 -19.62 -16.59
C LYS A 182 -8.78 -18.48 -17.36
N ILE A 183 -7.50 -18.23 -17.09
CA ILE A 183 -6.78 -17.07 -17.62
C ILE A 183 -6.05 -17.42 -18.93
N MET A 184 -5.20 -18.45 -18.93
CA MET A 184 -4.40 -18.81 -20.12
C MET A 184 -5.21 -19.22 -21.35
N PRO A 185 -6.42 -19.79 -21.26
CA PRO A 185 -7.25 -20.07 -22.43
C PRO A 185 -7.78 -18.82 -23.14
N LEU A 186 -7.74 -17.64 -22.51
CA LEU A 186 -8.20 -16.40 -23.14
C LEU A 186 -7.28 -15.99 -24.30
N PRO A 187 -7.80 -15.26 -25.31
CA PRO A 187 -7.01 -14.80 -26.46
C PRO A 187 -5.84 -13.88 -26.08
N ASP A 188 -4.76 -13.92 -26.81
CA ASP A 188 -3.51 -13.19 -26.53
C ASP A 188 -3.65 -11.67 -26.57
N HIS A 189 -4.63 -11.15 -27.31
CA HIS A 189 -4.88 -9.71 -27.42
C HIS A 189 -5.61 -9.11 -26.20
N VAL A 190 -6.14 -9.94 -25.30
CA VAL A 190 -6.85 -9.50 -24.11
C VAL A 190 -5.91 -8.68 -23.22
N LEU A 191 -6.36 -7.50 -22.80
CA LEU A 191 -5.62 -6.63 -21.89
C LEU A 191 -5.72 -7.16 -20.46
N VAL A 192 -4.63 -7.14 -19.73
CA VAL A 192 -4.54 -7.51 -18.31
C VAL A 192 -4.43 -6.25 -17.48
N TYR A 193 -5.41 -6.02 -16.62
CA TYR A 193 -5.50 -4.91 -15.66
C TYR A 193 -5.50 -5.46 -14.23
N PRO A 194 -4.34 -5.49 -13.55
CA PRO A 194 -4.21 -6.01 -12.19
C PRO A 194 -4.63 -4.99 -11.13
N ALA A 195 -4.95 -5.45 -9.90
CA ALA A 195 -5.21 -4.53 -8.79
C ALA A 195 -3.94 -3.84 -8.29
N HIS A 196 -2.76 -4.43 -8.48
CA HIS A 196 -1.50 -3.86 -8.00
C HIS A 196 -0.38 -3.85 -9.04
N GLY A 197 0.56 -2.92 -8.84
CA GLY A 197 1.81 -2.81 -9.58
C GLY A 197 3.04 -2.82 -8.65
N ALA A 198 4.20 -2.48 -9.21
CA ALA A 198 5.48 -2.48 -8.50
C ALA A 198 5.43 -1.63 -7.22
N GLY A 199 5.83 -2.23 -6.10
CA GLY A 199 5.87 -1.60 -4.78
C GLY A 199 4.80 -2.08 -3.80
N SER A 200 3.75 -2.79 -4.25
CA SER A 200 2.80 -3.44 -3.35
C SER A 200 3.44 -4.65 -2.65
N ALA A 201 2.99 -4.92 -1.42
CA ALA A 201 3.40 -6.10 -0.66
C ALA A 201 2.60 -7.37 -1.03
N CYS A 202 1.66 -7.27 -1.99
CA CYS A 202 0.84 -8.39 -2.46
C CYS A 202 1.54 -9.30 -3.47
N GLY A 203 2.71 -8.90 -4.01
CA GLY A 203 3.54 -9.72 -4.91
C GLY A 203 5.03 -9.59 -4.60
N LYS A 204 5.88 -10.33 -5.33
CA LYS A 204 7.33 -10.38 -5.10
C LYS A 204 8.14 -9.51 -6.08
N SER A 205 7.82 -9.60 -7.37
CA SER A 205 8.65 -9.10 -8.47
C SER A 205 7.85 -8.47 -9.58
N MET A 206 6.80 -7.73 -9.23
CA MET A 206 5.95 -7.04 -10.20
C MET A 206 6.73 -6.04 -11.06
N SER A 207 6.38 -5.99 -12.33
CA SER A 207 6.90 -5.02 -13.30
C SER A 207 6.43 -3.59 -12.99
N LYS A 208 7.09 -2.60 -13.61
CA LYS A 208 6.70 -1.19 -13.49
C LYS A 208 5.46 -0.84 -14.31
N GLU A 209 5.17 -1.64 -15.31
CA GLU A 209 3.98 -1.50 -16.14
C GLU A 209 2.74 -1.80 -15.31
N THR A 210 1.68 -1.01 -15.53
CA THR A 210 0.42 -1.15 -14.79
C THR A 210 -0.65 -1.91 -15.59
N TRP A 211 -0.37 -2.29 -16.81
CA TRP A 211 -1.17 -3.14 -17.69
C TRP A 211 -0.31 -3.71 -18.81
N ASP A 212 -0.77 -4.81 -19.44
CA ASP A 212 -0.11 -5.45 -20.59
C ASP A 212 -1.12 -6.32 -21.36
N THR A 213 -0.69 -6.94 -22.46
CA THR A 213 -1.47 -7.98 -23.14
C THR A 213 -1.24 -9.34 -22.50
N LEU A 214 -2.26 -10.19 -22.50
CA LEU A 214 -2.12 -11.55 -21.99
C LEU A 214 -1.11 -12.37 -22.79
N GLY A 215 -1.02 -12.14 -24.11
CA GLY A 215 -0.03 -12.80 -24.97
C GLY A 215 1.41 -12.48 -24.56
N ASN A 216 1.71 -11.21 -24.21
CA ASN A 216 3.02 -10.84 -23.68
C ASN A 216 3.26 -11.46 -22.28
N GLN A 217 2.24 -11.49 -21.43
CA GLN A 217 2.36 -12.15 -20.12
C GLN A 217 2.60 -13.65 -20.22
N LYS A 218 1.97 -14.36 -21.18
CA LYS A 218 2.27 -15.79 -21.44
C LYS A 218 3.73 -16.04 -21.83
N GLN A 219 4.41 -15.03 -22.42
CA GLN A 219 5.81 -15.15 -22.84
C GLN A 219 6.81 -14.71 -21.76
N THR A 220 6.48 -13.72 -20.96
CA THR A 220 7.41 -13.04 -20.06
C THR A 220 7.19 -13.31 -18.58
N ASN A 221 5.95 -13.64 -18.17
CA ASN A 221 5.62 -13.91 -16.77
C ASN A 221 6.01 -15.34 -16.39
N TYR A 222 6.91 -15.49 -15.43
CA TYR A 222 7.40 -16.81 -14.99
C TYR A 222 6.27 -17.76 -14.59
N ALA A 223 5.22 -17.24 -13.96
CA ALA A 223 4.09 -18.02 -13.44
C ALA A 223 3.17 -18.58 -14.55
N LEU A 224 3.24 -18.01 -15.77
CA LEU A 224 2.46 -18.45 -16.94
C LEU A 224 3.25 -19.34 -17.89
N ARG A 225 4.48 -19.72 -17.58
CA ARG A 225 5.26 -20.65 -18.38
C ARG A 225 4.49 -21.96 -18.60
N ALA A 226 4.32 -22.35 -19.84
CA ALA A 226 3.54 -23.55 -20.21
C ALA A 226 4.18 -24.87 -19.75
N ASP A 227 5.52 -24.89 -19.64
CA ASP A 227 6.31 -26.04 -19.20
C ASP A 227 6.42 -26.19 -17.67
N MET A 228 5.99 -25.20 -16.90
CA MET A 228 6.05 -25.22 -15.43
C MET A 228 5.03 -26.20 -14.86
N THR A 229 5.50 -27.18 -14.11
CA THR A 229 4.66 -28.10 -13.37
C THR A 229 3.99 -27.41 -12.17
N LYS A 230 2.90 -27.99 -11.65
CA LYS A 230 2.20 -27.47 -10.48
C LYS A 230 3.10 -27.42 -9.25
N THR A 231 3.96 -28.42 -9.05
CA THR A 231 4.93 -28.47 -7.95
C THR A 231 5.94 -27.32 -8.03
N GLU A 232 6.56 -27.14 -9.21
CA GLU A 232 7.50 -26.02 -9.42
C GLU A 232 6.84 -24.66 -9.22
N PHE A 233 5.58 -24.51 -9.66
CA PHE A 233 4.82 -23.29 -9.42
C PHE A 233 4.61 -23.00 -7.93
N ILE A 234 4.16 -24.02 -7.16
CA ILE A 234 3.95 -23.89 -5.72
C ILE A 234 5.26 -23.47 -5.03
N GLU A 235 6.36 -24.15 -5.32
CA GLU A 235 7.68 -23.79 -4.79
C GLU A 235 8.06 -22.34 -5.15
N ALA A 236 7.91 -21.98 -6.44
CA ALA A 236 8.28 -20.64 -6.91
C ALA A 236 7.47 -19.51 -6.24
N VAL A 237 6.16 -19.68 -6.02
CA VAL A 237 5.32 -18.61 -5.46
C VAL A 237 5.37 -18.54 -3.92
N THR A 238 5.74 -19.63 -3.24
CA THR A 238 5.83 -19.68 -1.77
C THR A 238 7.24 -19.40 -1.24
N ASP A 239 8.30 -19.57 -2.06
CA ASP A 239 9.67 -19.32 -1.63
C ASP A 239 9.95 -17.84 -1.39
N GLY A 240 10.70 -17.53 -0.33
CA GLY A 240 11.17 -16.17 -0.02
C GLY A 240 10.11 -15.15 0.35
N LEU A 241 8.89 -15.55 0.69
CA LEU A 241 7.83 -14.64 1.14
C LEU A 241 8.22 -13.99 2.49
N LEU A 242 8.26 -12.66 2.51
CA LEU A 242 8.39 -11.90 3.76
C LEU A 242 7.06 -11.92 4.52
N PRO A 243 7.09 -11.85 5.88
CA PRO A 243 5.86 -11.69 6.65
C PRO A 243 5.00 -10.55 6.11
N PRO A 244 3.67 -10.73 6.03
CA PRO A 244 2.78 -9.66 5.58
C PRO A 244 2.79 -8.50 6.58
N PRO A 245 2.52 -7.26 6.13
CA PRO A 245 2.35 -6.11 7.01
C PRO A 245 1.27 -6.37 8.07
N VAL A 246 1.50 -5.89 9.30
CA VAL A 246 0.67 -6.18 10.48
C VAL A 246 -0.81 -5.81 10.26
N TYR A 247 -1.08 -4.72 9.56
CA TYR A 247 -2.44 -4.19 9.33
C TYR A 247 -3.26 -4.97 8.29
N PHE A 248 -2.64 -5.86 7.49
CA PHE A 248 -3.31 -6.57 6.40
C PHE A 248 -4.53 -7.37 6.87
N SER A 249 -4.39 -8.15 7.93
CA SER A 249 -5.50 -8.95 8.46
C SER A 249 -6.68 -8.10 8.96
N ALA A 250 -6.38 -6.91 9.50
CA ALA A 250 -7.39 -5.99 9.99
C ALA A 250 -8.14 -5.31 8.84
N ASN A 251 -7.44 -4.87 7.78
CA ASN A 251 -8.06 -4.28 6.59
C ASN A 251 -8.92 -5.30 5.84
N ALA A 252 -8.44 -6.52 5.62
CA ALA A 252 -9.25 -7.59 5.03
C ALA A 252 -10.53 -7.84 5.84
N LYS A 253 -10.44 -7.77 7.19
CA LYS A 253 -11.61 -7.86 8.06
C LYS A 253 -12.56 -6.66 7.90
N LEU A 254 -12.05 -5.43 7.79
CA LEU A 254 -12.87 -4.23 7.53
C LEU A 254 -13.60 -4.37 6.18
N ASN A 255 -12.91 -4.76 5.12
CA ASN A 255 -13.51 -4.97 3.80
C ASN A 255 -14.55 -6.09 3.82
N LYS A 256 -14.37 -7.11 4.65
CA LYS A 256 -15.31 -8.23 4.83
C LYS A 256 -16.52 -7.85 5.68
N MET A 257 -16.31 -7.17 6.81
CA MET A 257 -17.36 -6.97 7.83
C MET A 257 -18.06 -5.63 7.73
N GLY A 258 -17.48 -4.66 7.02
CA GLY A 258 -17.91 -3.27 6.96
C GLY A 258 -17.08 -2.36 7.87
N TYR A 259 -17.19 -1.09 7.61
CA TYR A 259 -16.44 0.01 8.23
C TYR A 259 -17.30 1.27 8.33
N GLU A 260 -16.85 2.26 9.11
CA GLU A 260 -17.53 3.55 9.26
C GLU A 260 -17.44 4.37 7.96
N SER A 261 -18.50 5.14 7.65
CA SER A 261 -18.51 6.00 6.45
C SER A 261 -17.31 6.95 6.41
N ILE A 262 -16.73 7.10 5.22
CA ILE A 262 -15.61 8.03 5.01
C ILE A 262 -16.00 9.47 5.38
N ASP A 263 -17.26 9.87 5.18
CA ASP A 263 -17.72 11.23 5.51
C ASP A 263 -17.67 11.47 7.03
N THR A 264 -18.04 10.47 7.85
CA THR A 264 -17.94 10.53 9.31
C THR A 264 -16.49 10.60 9.77
N VAL A 265 -15.61 9.77 9.17
CA VAL A 265 -14.17 9.78 9.47
C VAL A 265 -13.55 11.13 9.14
N MET A 266 -13.87 11.68 7.96
CA MET A 266 -13.39 13.00 7.53
C MET A 266 -13.89 14.12 8.44
N ALA A 267 -15.17 14.12 8.84
CA ALA A 267 -15.74 15.12 9.75
C ALA A 267 -15.05 15.11 11.13
N ARG A 268 -14.75 13.91 11.66
CA ARG A 268 -14.00 13.76 12.93
C ARG A 268 -12.59 14.31 12.80
N GLY A 269 -11.86 13.91 11.76
CA GLY A 269 -10.47 14.32 11.53
C GLY A 269 -10.32 15.82 11.19
N ALA A 270 -11.37 16.47 10.69
CA ALA A 270 -11.38 17.89 10.37
C ALA A 270 -11.43 18.83 11.59
N GLN A 271 -11.55 18.28 12.81
CA GLN A 271 -11.60 19.09 14.03
C GLN A 271 -10.27 19.82 14.26
N ALA A 272 -10.28 21.15 14.12
CA ALA A 272 -9.14 22.00 14.40
C ALA A 272 -9.07 22.28 15.90
N LEU A 273 -7.94 22.02 16.54
CA LEU A 273 -7.69 22.13 17.98
C LEU A 273 -6.65 23.20 18.23
N SER A 274 -6.92 24.12 19.15
CA SER A 274 -5.89 25.04 19.67
C SER A 274 -4.74 24.24 20.32
N PRO A 275 -3.54 24.82 20.48
CA PRO A 275 -2.42 24.13 21.14
C PRO A 275 -2.76 23.58 22.54
N ASP A 276 -3.57 24.29 23.33
CA ASP A 276 -3.99 23.84 24.67
C ASP A 276 -4.99 22.67 24.59
N GLU A 277 -5.96 22.72 23.69
CA GLU A 277 -6.92 21.62 23.47
C GLU A 277 -6.21 20.38 22.92
N PHE A 278 -5.27 20.57 21.98
CA PHE A 278 -4.47 19.49 21.40
C PHE A 278 -3.66 18.76 22.47
N GLU A 279 -2.93 19.50 23.31
CA GLU A 279 -2.15 18.94 24.41
C GLU A 279 -3.04 18.24 25.44
N LYS A 280 -4.18 18.85 25.79
CA LYS A 280 -5.15 18.25 26.71
C LYS A 280 -5.67 16.91 26.19
N ILE A 281 -6.14 16.87 24.93
CA ILE A 281 -6.65 15.64 24.32
C ILE A 281 -5.54 14.59 24.22
N ALA A 282 -4.31 14.97 23.84
CA ALA A 282 -3.17 14.06 23.80
C ALA A 282 -2.94 13.35 25.14
N ASN A 283 -2.97 14.12 26.23
CA ASN A 283 -2.76 13.61 27.59
C ASN A 283 -3.93 12.74 28.09
N GLU A 284 -5.17 13.15 27.82
CA GLU A 284 -6.37 12.45 28.30
C GLU A 284 -6.64 11.15 27.56
N THR A 285 -6.38 11.10 26.26
CA THR A 285 -6.72 9.96 25.40
C THR A 285 -5.54 9.05 25.07
N GLN A 286 -4.32 9.45 25.45
CA GLN A 286 -3.08 8.78 25.03
C GLN A 286 -2.98 8.68 23.50
N ALA A 287 -3.49 9.70 22.79
CA ALA A 287 -3.46 9.77 21.36
C ALA A 287 -2.02 9.79 20.83
N LEU A 288 -1.80 9.09 19.74
CA LEU A 288 -0.55 9.17 19.01
C LEU A 288 -0.44 10.54 18.33
N LEU A 289 0.60 11.29 18.62
CA LEU A 289 0.95 12.51 17.92
C LEU A 289 1.65 12.13 16.60
N LEU A 290 0.95 12.25 15.49
CA LEU A 290 1.49 11.91 14.17
C LEU A 290 1.86 13.17 13.39
N ASP A 291 3.16 13.39 13.22
CA ASP A 291 3.69 14.51 12.45
C ASP A 291 3.86 14.07 10.98
N VAL A 292 3.08 14.68 10.11
CA VAL A 292 3.04 14.32 8.68
C VAL A 292 3.70 15.37 7.77
N ARG A 293 4.37 16.36 8.36
CA ARG A 293 5.11 17.42 7.65
C ARG A 293 6.27 16.83 6.82
N GLY A 294 6.94 17.68 6.05
CA GLY A 294 8.16 17.29 5.35
C GLY A 294 9.28 16.90 6.33
N LYS A 295 10.10 15.89 5.98
CA LYS A 295 11.22 15.43 6.84
C LYS A 295 12.24 16.54 7.12
N GLU A 296 12.46 17.45 6.18
CA GLU A 296 13.39 18.59 6.30
C GLU A 296 12.91 19.63 7.33
N VAL A 297 11.59 19.68 7.55
CA VAL A 297 10.96 20.57 8.56
C VAL A 297 10.96 19.86 9.91
N PHE A 298 10.55 18.59 9.92
CA PHE A 298 10.47 17.79 11.16
C PHE A 298 11.82 17.71 11.90
N VAL A 299 12.92 17.43 11.19
CA VAL A 299 14.25 17.26 11.82
C VAL A 299 14.77 18.53 12.52
N LYS A 300 14.22 19.72 12.20
CA LYS A 300 14.62 20.98 12.84
C LYS A 300 14.03 21.08 14.24
N SER A 301 12.73 20.80 14.38
CA SER A 301 12.03 20.68 15.66
C SER A 301 10.64 20.05 15.48
N PHE A 302 10.16 19.40 16.54
CA PHE A 302 8.87 18.72 16.56
C PHE A 302 8.28 18.74 17.98
N ILE A 303 6.99 18.39 18.11
CA ILE A 303 6.33 18.24 19.40
C ILE A 303 6.89 17.00 20.10
N PRO A 304 7.30 17.07 21.39
CA PRO A 304 7.83 15.93 22.13
C PRO A 304 6.91 14.69 22.01
N ASN A 305 7.51 13.52 21.87
CA ASN A 305 6.84 12.23 21.70
C ASN A 305 6.06 12.07 20.39
N SER A 306 6.09 13.02 19.46
CA SER A 306 5.50 12.83 18.14
C SER A 306 6.29 11.82 17.29
N ILE A 307 5.56 11.02 16.52
CA ILE A 307 6.13 10.12 15.53
C ILE A 307 6.00 10.76 14.15
N PHE A 308 7.09 10.79 13.41
CA PHE A 308 7.13 11.31 12.05
C PHE A 308 6.78 10.22 11.04
N ILE A 309 5.77 10.45 10.21
CA ILE A 309 5.56 9.73 8.96
C ILE A 309 5.06 10.76 7.93
N GLY A 310 5.97 11.30 7.12
CA GLY A 310 5.66 12.40 6.20
C GLY A 310 4.77 12.00 5.04
N LEU A 311 3.85 12.88 4.62
CA LEU A 311 2.95 12.65 3.48
C LEU A 311 3.67 12.46 2.14
N GLN A 312 4.87 13.00 1.98
CA GLN A 312 5.64 12.96 0.72
C GLN A 312 6.32 11.61 0.44
N GLY A 313 6.15 10.61 1.31
CA GLY A 313 6.75 9.28 1.15
C GLY A 313 5.68 8.19 0.93
N SER A 314 6.07 6.97 1.20
CA SER A 314 5.16 5.81 1.27
C SER A 314 4.35 5.87 2.58
N PHE A 315 3.56 6.94 2.75
CA PHE A 315 2.88 7.28 4.01
C PHE A 315 1.98 6.14 4.51
N ALA A 316 0.98 5.74 3.72
CA ALA A 316 -0.01 4.76 4.13
C ALA A 316 0.61 3.37 4.46
N PRO A 317 1.51 2.80 3.63
CA PRO A 317 2.23 1.59 4.00
C PRO A 317 3.04 1.70 5.30
N TRP A 318 3.70 2.85 5.55
CA TRP A 318 4.46 3.02 6.79
C TRP A 318 3.57 3.20 8.01
N VAL A 319 2.45 3.92 7.89
CA VAL A 319 1.44 3.99 8.95
C VAL A 319 0.99 2.57 9.32
N GLY A 320 0.60 1.77 8.32
CA GLY A 320 0.14 0.40 8.52
C GLY A 320 1.20 -0.53 9.13
N ALA A 321 2.47 -0.37 8.76
CA ALA A 321 3.56 -1.20 9.29
C ALA A 321 3.97 -0.83 10.72
N LEU A 322 3.83 0.45 11.11
CA LEU A 322 4.43 0.99 12.35
C LEU A 322 3.44 1.24 13.48
N ILE A 323 2.15 1.44 13.18
CA ILE A 323 1.10 1.66 14.18
C ILE A 323 0.28 0.36 14.31
N PRO A 324 0.49 -0.43 15.38
CA PRO A 324 -0.10 -1.77 15.46
C PRO A 324 -1.62 -1.80 15.65
N ASP A 325 -2.20 -0.77 16.28
CA ASP A 325 -3.63 -0.71 16.59
C ASP A 325 -4.36 0.28 15.67
N LEU A 326 -5.24 -0.24 14.79
CA LEU A 326 -6.07 0.60 13.92
C LEU A 326 -7.04 1.52 14.69
N LYS A 327 -7.32 1.20 15.96
CA LYS A 327 -8.22 1.99 16.80
C LYS A 327 -7.48 3.06 17.61
N GLN A 328 -6.14 3.13 17.51
CA GLN A 328 -5.33 4.13 18.19
C GLN A 328 -5.88 5.53 17.88
N PRO A 329 -6.25 6.34 18.88
CA PRO A 329 -6.55 7.75 18.64
C PRO A 329 -5.32 8.45 18.06
N ILE A 330 -5.52 9.24 17.00
CA ILE A 330 -4.44 9.96 16.31
C ILE A 330 -4.76 11.46 16.32
N LEU A 331 -3.78 12.25 16.72
CA LEU A 331 -3.76 13.70 16.59
C LEU A 331 -2.72 14.09 15.54
N LEU A 332 -3.10 14.93 14.58
CA LEU A 332 -2.27 15.28 13.45
C LEU A 332 -1.54 16.60 13.62
N ILE A 333 -0.26 16.61 13.27
CA ILE A 333 0.53 17.81 13.02
C ILE A 333 0.81 17.86 11.51
N THR A 334 0.24 18.87 10.83
CA THR A 334 0.28 18.98 9.37
C THR A 334 0.93 20.30 8.94
N GLU A 335 1.32 20.37 7.67
CA GLU A 335 1.44 21.65 6.98
C GLU A 335 0.03 22.18 6.68
N GLU A 336 -0.13 23.50 6.65
CA GLU A 336 -1.43 24.16 6.39
C GLU A 336 -2.03 23.69 5.05
N GLY A 337 -3.32 23.30 5.08
CA GLY A 337 -4.07 22.78 3.93
C GLY A 337 -3.79 21.31 3.60
N LYS A 338 -3.06 20.59 4.46
CA LYS A 338 -2.79 19.15 4.29
C LYS A 338 -3.59 18.25 5.24
N GLU A 339 -4.44 18.81 6.06
CA GLU A 339 -5.22 18.11 7.09
C GLU A 339 -6.14 17.06 6.46
N GLU A 340 -6.94 17.49 5.48
CA GLU A 340 -7.86 16.61 4.77
C GLU A 340 -7.14 15.47 4.03
N GLU A 341 -6.01 15.78 3.38
CA GLU A 341 -5.18 14.78 2.71
C GLU A 341 -4.67 13.73 3.71
N ALA A 342 -4.21 14.17 4.88
CA ALA A 342 -3.68 13.29 5.92
C ALA A 342 -4.75 12.32 6.45
N VAL A 343 -5.93 12.84 6.83
CA VAL A 343 -7.07 12.02 7.30
C VAL A 343 -7.50 11.01 6.23
N LYS A 344 -7.64 11.45 4.99
CA LYS A 344 -8.02 10.60 3.86
C LYS A 344 -7.02 9.45 3.63
N ARG A 345 -5.73 9.75 3.69
CA ARG A 345 -4.68 8.74 3.49
C ARG A 345 -4.55 7.77 4.65
N LEU A 346 -4.89 8.18 5.88
CA LEU A 346 -5.04 7.29 7.04
C LEU A 346 -6.24 6.36 6.85
N ALA A 347 -7.37 6.90 6.45
CA ALA A 347 -8.59 6.13 6.21
C ALA A 347 -8.41 5.06 5.11
N ARG A 348 -7.58 5.31 4.08
CA ARG A 348 -7.26 4.30 3.05
C ARG A 348 -6.70 3.00 3.63
N VAL A 349 -6.01 3.07 4.76
CA VAL A 349 -5.41 1.91 5.43
C VAL A 349 -6.07 1.59 6.79
N GLY A 350 -7.31 2.04 6.98
CA GLY A 350 -8.17 1.67 8.10
C GLY A 350 -7.94 2.43 9.41
N TYR A 351 -7.10 3.46 9.43
CA TYR A 351 -6.89 4.30 10.62
C TYR A 351 -7.93 5.42 10.67
N ASP A 352 -9.14 5.06 11.07
CA ASP A 352 -10.31 5.92 11.06
C ASP A 352 -10.42 6.82 12.31
N ASN A 353 -9.62 6.57 13.35
CA ASN A 353 -9.74 7.26 14.63
C ASN A 353 -8.83 8.50 14.72
N VAL A 354 -8.85 9.36 13.70
CA VAL A 354 -8.25 10.68 13.78
C VAL A 354 -9.18 11.59 14.57
N VAL A 355 -8.73 12.07 15.74
CA VAL A 355 -9.55 12.85 16.69
C VAL A 355 -9.40 14.36 16.52
N GLY A 356 -8.54 14.81 15.62
CA GLY A 356 -8.36 16.20 15.26
C GLY A 356 -6.95 16.52 14.78
N HIS A 357 -6.72 17.78 14.46
CA HIS A 357 -5.42 18.30 14.03
C HIS A 357 -5.09 19.61 14.74
N LEU A 358 -3.81 19.93 14.83
CA LEU A 358 -3.31 21.16 15.43
C LEU A 358 -3.63 22.37 14.56
N ALA A 359 -4.52 23.24 15.02
CA ALA A 359 -4.89 24.48 14.33
C ALA A 359 -3.68 25.42 14.18
N GLY A 360 -3.42 25.91 12.97
CA GLY A 360 -2.26 26.73 12.65
C GLY A 360 -0.93 25.96 12.65
N GLY A 361 -0.99 24.62 12.68
CA GLY A 361 0.16 23.74 12.56
C GLY A 361 1.21 23.92 13.65
N PHE A 362 2.43 23.46 13.36
CA PHE A 362 3.54 23.48 14.34
C PHE A 362 3.92 24.90 14.80
N ASP A 363 3.77 25.91 13.93
CA ASP A 363 4.09 27.29 14.29
C ASP A 363 3.16 27.82 15.40
N ALA A 364 1.88 27.44 15.40
CA ALA A 364 0.96 27.80 16.47
C ALA A 364 1.37 27.18 17.82
N TRP A 365 1.91 25.96 17.83
CA TRP A 365 2.46 25.31 19.00
C TRP A 365 3.64 26.10 19.59
N VAL A 366 4.58 26.47 18.73
CA VAL A 366 5.77 27.26 19.13
C VAL A 366 5.36 28.65 19.66
N ASN A 367 4.44 29.33 18.95
CA ASN A 367 3.95 30.66 19.33
C ASN A 367 3.17 30.64 20.67
N ALA A 368 2.58 29.51 21.03
CA ALA A 368 1.95 29.30 22.33
C ALA A 368 2.98 29.01 23.45
N GLY A 369 4.28 29.05 23.18
CA GLY A 369 5.37 28.80 24.12
C GLY A 369 5.46 27.37 24.64
N LYS A 370 4.92 26.42 23.88
CA LYS A 370 4.93 24.98 24.20
C LYS A 370 6.31 24.37 23.97
N GLU A 371 6.59 23.26 24.67
CA GLU A 371 7.86 22.53 24.57
C GLU A 371 8.05 21.93 23.18
N VAL A 372 9.29 21.97 22.69
CA VAL A 372 9.71 21.35 21.43
C VAL A 372 10.91 20.45 21.67
N ASP A 373 11.05 19.42 20.83
CA ASP A 373 12.14 18.47 20.82
C ASP A 373 12.86 18.45 19.48
N ARG A 374 14.01 17.80 19.42
CA ARG A 374 14.82 17.64 18.21
C ARG A 374 15.68 16.38 18.27
N VAL A 375 16.06 15.87 17.10
CA VAL A 375 17.08 14.86 16.96
C VAL A 375 18.24 15.43 16.17
N GLU A 376 19.48 15.25 16.65
CA GLU A 376 20.67 15.67 15.90
C GLU A 376 20.65 15.04 14.50
N THR A 377 20.80 15.89 13.48
CA THR A 377 20.74 15.46 12.08
C THR A 377 21.97 15.98 11.37
N ILE A 378 22.68 15.08 10.68
CA ILE A 378 23.90 15.38 9.94
C ILE A 378 23.78 14.91 8.49
N ASP A 379 24.52 15.52 7.59
CA ASP A 379 24.67 15.08 6.21
C ASP A 379 25.71 13.95 6.05
N VAL A 380 25.83 13.42 4.84
CA VAL A 380 26.76 12.32 4.53
C VAL A 380 28.22 12.73 4.71
N ASP A 381 28.59 13.97 4.37
CA ASP A 381 29.95 14.46 4.49
C ASP A 381 30.37 14.58 5.97
N THR A 382 29.50 15.15 6.79
CA THR A 382 29.68 15.20 8.25
C THR A 382 29.75 13.79 8.85
N PHE A 383 28.90 12.88 8.39
CA PHE A 383 28.94 11.48 8.82
C PHE A 383 30.29 10.83 8.46
N ALA A 384 30.82 11.07 7.26
CA ALA A 384 32.10 10.54 6.84
C ALA A 384 33.26 11.03 7.74
N THR A 385 33.20 12.28 8.21
CA THR A 385 34.23 12.81 9.13
C THR A 385 34.13 12.24 10.55
N ARG A 386 32.92 11.83 10.97
CA ARG A 386 32.66 11.27 12.31
C ARG A 386 32.77 9.73 12.37
N TYR A 387 32.86 9.08 11.21
CA TYR A 387 32.88 7.62 11.13
C TYR A 387 34.10 7.01 11.80
N THR A 388 33.86 6.05 12.68
CA THR A 388 34.87 5.20 13.30
C THR A 388 34.42 3.74 13.26
N ALA A 389 35.38 2.80 13.38
CA ALA A 389 35.08 1.37 13.27
C ALA A 389 34.27 0.80 14.46
N ASP A 390 34.17 1.51 15.55
CA ASP A 390 33.41 1.17 16.78
C ASP A 390 32.08 1.92 16.91
N LEU A 391 31.72 2.71 15.88
CA LEU A 391 30.49 3.48 15.86
C LEU A 391 29.26 2.57 15.75
N ASN A 392 28.23 2.78 16.59
CA ASN A 392 26.98 2.05 16.51
C ASN A 392 26.10 2.64 15.37
N LEU A 393 26.08 1.98 14.24
CA LEU A 393 25.29 2.38 13.07
C LEU A 393 24.13 1.40 12.85
N LEU A 394 22.92 1.91 12.88
CA LEU A 394 21.71 1.17 12.54
C LEU A 394 21.30 1.48 11.09
N ASP A 395 21.35 0.47 10.25
CA ASP A 395 20.81 0.54 8.89
C ASP A 395 19.34 0.13 8.90
N VAL A 396 18.44 1.12 8.72
CA VAL A 396 16.99 0.89 8.80
C VAL A 396 16.35 0.55 7.44
N ARG A 397 17.15 0.16 6.45
CA ARG A 397 16.67 -0.32 5.15
C ARG A 397 16.11 -1.75 5.26
N LYS A 398 15.42 -2.19 4.22
CA LYS A 398 14.93 -3.58 4.13
C LYS A 398 16.09 -4.57 4.11
N PRO A 399 15.87 -5.82 4.59
CA PRO A 399 16.95 -6.84 4.62
C PRO A 399 17.65 -7.02 3.27
N GLY A 400 16.92 -7.15 2.17
CA GLY A 400 17.53 -7.32 0.85
C GLY A 400 18.37 -6.11 0.37
N GLU A 401 18.02 -4.87 0.80
CA GLU A 401 18.85 -3.70 0.52
C GLU A 401 20.15 -3.74 1.33
N PHE A 402 20.07 -4.20 2.59
CA PHE A 402 21.23 -4.38 3.46
C PHE A 402 22.14 -5.49 2.93
N ASP A 403 21.58 -6.64 2.57
CA ASP A 403 22.33 -7.79 2.05
C ASP A 403 23.02 -7.47 0.72
N ALA A 404 22.39 -6.67 -0.14
CA ALA A 404 22.98 -6.24 -1.41
C ALA A 404 24.23 -5.36 -1.19
N ALA A 405 24.14 -4.38 -0.28
CA ALA A 405 25.28 -3.54 0.10
C ALA A 405 24.99 -2.81 1.42
N HIS A 406 25.96 -2.73 2.34
CA HIS A 406 25.85 -1.99 3.60
C HIS A 406 27.20 -1.44 4.08
N VAL A 407 27.19 -0.47 4.99
CA VAL A 407 28.39 -0.01 5.69
C VAL A 407 28.92 -1.15 6.56
N LYS A 408 30.22 -1.44 6.49
CA LYS A 408 30.84 -2.62 7.12
C LYS A 408 30.51 -2.79 8.61
N THR A 409 30.35 -1.70 9.35
CA THR A 409 30.00 -1.70 10.78
C THR A 409 28.53 -1.62 11.09
N ALA A 410 27.67 -1.46 10.06
CA ALA A 410 26.25 -1.29 10.25
C ALA A 410 25.58 -2.58 10.76
N GLN A 411 24.69 -2.40 11.71
CA GLN A 411 23.76 -3.43 12.15
C GLN A 411 22.45 -3.31 11.35
N SER A 412 21.97 -4.43 10.79
CA SER A 412 20.66 -4.49 10.13
C SER A 412 19.53 -4.29 11.16
N PHE A 413 18.83 -3.17 11.03
CA PHE A 413 17.73 -2.77 11.90
C PHE A 413 16.52 -2.28 11.09
N PRO A 414 15.93 -3.13 10.22
CA PRO A 414 14.88 -2.72 9.30
C PRO A 414 13.71 -2.05 10.00
N LEU A 415 13.28 -0.91 9.44
CA LEU A 415 12.18 -0.10 9.97
C LEU A 415 10.88 -0.90 10.10
N ASP A 416 10.62 -1.81 9.16
CA ASP A 416 9.44 -2.69 9.18
C ASP A 416 9.31 -3.50 10.48
N PHE A 417 10.42 -3.79 11.15
CA PHE A 417 10.51 -4.59 12.38
C PHE A 417 10.98 -3.80 13.61
N ILE A 418 10.90 -2.46 13.57
CA ILE A 418 11.45 -1.61 14.64
C ILE A 418 10.85 -1.94 16.01
N ASN A 419 9.53 -2.19 16.08
CA ASN A 419 8.83 -2.52 17.33
C ASN A 419 9.34 -3.82 17.97
N GLU A 420 9.78 -4.80 17.16
CA GLU A 420 10.31 -6.08 17.62
C GLU A 420 11.81 -5.98 17.98
N LYS A 421 12.56 -5.20 17.17
CA LYS A 421 14.01 -5.10 17.29
C LYS A 421 14.49 -4.09 18.33
N MET A 422 13.63 -3.17 18.75
CA MET A 422 13.98 -2.11 19.70
C MET A 422 14.55 -2.65 21.02
N SER A 423 14.05 -3.79 21.50
CA SER A 423 14.56 -4.45 22.71
C SER A 423 15.99 -5.01 22.59
N LYS A 424 16.55 -5.07 21.37
CA LYS A 424 17.89 -5.59 21.08
C LYS A 424 18.99 -4.51 21.11
N VAL A 425 18.60 -3.25 21.27
CA VAL A 425 19.51 -2.11 21.34
C VAL A 425 19.45 -1.46 22.72
N ASP A 426 20.62 -1.11 23.28
CA ASP A 426 20.69 -0.51 24.61
C ASP A 426 20.39 1.00 24.52
N ILE A 427 19.33 1.44 25.21
CA ILE A 427 18.90 2.84 25.25
C ILE A 427 19.98 3.82 25.75
N LYS A 428 21.00 3.33 26.46
CA LYS A 428 22.09 4.17 27.00
C LYS A 428 23.15 4.54 25.97
N ASN A 429 23.22 3.77 24.88
CA ASN A 429 24.21 3.96 23.84
C ASN A 429 23.83 5.06 22.85
N GLN A 430 24.83 5.65 22.20
CA GLN A 430 24.63 6.53 21.05
C GLN A 430 24.48 5.69 19.79
N TYR A 431 23.49 6.04 18.94
CA TYR A 431 23.26 5.39 17.65
C TYR A 431 23.20 6.40 16.51
N TYR A 432 23.84 6.06 15.41
CA TYR A 432 23.64 6.69 14.12
C TYR A 432 22.60 5.89 13.34
N LEU A 433 21.66 6.58 12.70
CA LEU A 433 20.58 5.96 11.92
C LEU A 433 20.75 6.35 10.46
N GLN A 434 20.83 5.38 9.55
CA GLN A 434 20.94 5.64 8.14
C GLN A 434 19.93 4.80 7.33
N CYS A 435 19.54 5.30 6.14
CA CYS A 435 18.70 4.58 5.20
C CYS A 435 19.04 4.95 3.74
N GLY A 436 18.16 4.65 2.79
CA GLY A 436 18.35 4.96 1.37
C GLY A 436 18.29 6.42 0.99
N SER A 437 17.58 7.29 1.77
CA SER A 437 17.31 8.70 1.37
C SER A 437 17.04 9.65 2.55
N GLY A 438 17.23 9.22 3.78
CA GLY A 438 16.94 10.01 4.98
C GLY A 438 15.48 9.94 5.46
N TYR A 439 14.52 9.42 4.68
CA TYR A 439 13.11 9.35 5.08
C TYR A 439 12.86 8.28 6.16
N ARG A 440 13.25 7.04 5.91
CA ARG A 440 13.09 5.93 6.88
C ARG A 440 13.92 6.13 8.16
N SER A 441 15.11 6.71 8.05
CA SER A 441 15.92 7.03 9.23
C SER A 441 15.32 8.12 10.11
N THR A 442 14.62 9.10 9.51
CA THR A 442 13.86 10.10 10.28
C THR A 442 12.66 9.48 10.99
N ILE A 443 11.93 8.55 10.34
CA ILE A 443 10.86 7.80 11.01
C ILE A 443 11.42 7.00 12.19
N ALA A 444 12.49 6.23 11.96
CA ALA A 444 13.13 5.44 13.02
C ALA A 444 13.62 6.31 14.20
N ALA A 445 14.23 7.45 13.88
CA ALA A 445 14.71 8.40 14.89
C ALA A 445 13.55 8.94 15.73
N SER A 446 12.42 9.32 15.14
CA SER A 446 11.25 9.82 15.87
C SER A 446 10.65 8.75 16.78
N ILE A 447 10.52 7.50 16.29
CA ILE A 447 9.99 6.39 17.09
C ILE A 447 10.93 6.08 18.27
N LEU A 448 12.22 5.95 18.03
CA LEU A 448 13.19 5.67 19.08
C LEU A 448 13.23 6.84 20.10
N ARG A 449 13.19 8.11 19.63
CA ARG A 449 13.14 9.28 20.50
C ARG A 449 11.90 9.26 21.40
N ALA A 450 10.72 9.00 20.86
CA ALA A 450 9.47 8.86 21.61
C ALA A 450 9.49 7.66 22.59
N ARG A 451 10.43 6.73 22.46
CA ARG A 451 10.65 5.60 23.37
C ARG A 451 11.81 5.82 24.33
N GLY A 452 12.35 7.05 24.42
CA GLY A 452 13.33 7.46 25.39
C GLY A 452 14.80 7.25 24.99
N PHE A 453 15.11 7.03 23.72
CA PHE A 453 16.48 7.03 23.22
C PHE A 453 16.96 8.47 23.01
N ASP A 454 17.78 8.98 23.91
CA ASP A 454 18.20 10.38 23.89
C ASP A 454 19.42 10.65 22.99
N LYS A 455 20.23 9.63 22.71
CA LYS A 455 21.51 9.77 22.00
C LYS A 455 21.42 9.26 20.56
N LEU A 456 20.57 9.92 19.77
CA LEU A 456 20.35 9.57 18.37
C LEU A 456 20.94 10.61 17.42
N ILE A 457 21.58 10.15 16.35
CA ILE A 457 22.09 10.97 15.25
C ILE A 457 21.50 10.45 13.95
N ASN A 458 20.66 11.25 13.31
CA ASN A 458 20.02 10.89 12.05
C ASN A 458 20.91 11.33 10.86
N VAL A 459 21.30 10.39 10.01
CA VAL A 459 22.11 10.66 8.80
C VAL A 459 21.16 10.93 7.63
N GLN A 460 21.17 12.17 7.15
CA GLN A 460 20.40 12.61 5.97
C GLN A 460 21.25 12.48 4.70
N GLY A 461 20.72 11.78 3.70
CA GLY A 461 21.39 11.60 2.40
C GLY A 461 21.08 10.25 1.78
N LYS A 462 21.65 10.01 0.61
CA LYS A 462 21.46 8.75 -0.10
C LYS A 462 22.52 7.73 0.33
N PHE A 463 22.12 6.47 0.48
CA PHE A 463 23.09 5.39 0.74
C PHE A 463 24.18 5.30 -0.34
N ASN A 464 23.83 5.57 -1.60
CA ASN A 464 24.81 5.59 -2.69
C ASN A 464 25.89 6.65 -2.51
N ASP A 465 25.59 7.78 -1.88
CA ASP A 465 26.57 8.83 -1.59
C ASP A 465 27.52 8.35 -0.46
N ILE A 466 26.99 7.63 0.55
CA ILE A 466 27.80 6.98 1.59
C ILE A 466 28.74 5.93 0.95
N ALA A 467 28.20 5.09 0.05
CA ALA A 467 28.94 4.01 -0.59
C ALA A 467 30.00 4.51 -1.59
N ALA A 468 29.81 5.69 -2.17
CA ALA A 468 30.78 6.34 -3.05
C ALA A 468 31.89 7.10 -2.28
N GLY A 469 31.68 7.31 -0.96
CA GLY A 469 32.60 8.03 -0.08
C GLY A 469 33.70 7.15 0.53
N PRO A 470 34.45 7.68 1.51
CA PRO A 470 35.55 6.98 2.14
C PRO A 470 35.13 5.90 3.15
N ILE A 471 33.82 5.75 3.43
CA ILE A 471 33.34 4.81 4.45
C ILE A 471 33.39 3.38 3.90
N PRO A 472 34.00 2.41 4.60
CA PRO A 472 34.03 1.04 4.14
C PRO A 472 32.65 0.39 4.02
N THR A 473 32.35 -0.16 2.84
CA THR A 473 31.10 -0.89 2.57
C THR A 473 31.39 -2.35 2.19
N VAL A 474 30.37 -3.18 2.40
CA VAL A 474 30.36 -4.60 1.99
C VAL A 474 29.26 -4.74 0.92
N THR A 475 29.54 -5.49 -0.15
CA THR A 475 28.60 -5.78 -1.24
C THR A 475 28.46 -7.28 -1.45
N ALA A 476 27.30 -7.74 -1.92
CA ALA A 476 27.01 -9.17 -2.18
C ALA A 476 28.00 -9.84 -3.16
N ALA A 477 28.63 -9.09 -4.07
CA ALA A 477 29.61 -9.61 -5.03
C ALA A 477 30.89 -10.16 -4.38
N CYS A 478 31.18 -9.85 -3.10
CA CYS A 478 32.33 -10.38 -2.37
C CYS A 478 32.13 -11.79 -1.80
N SER A 479 30.90 -12.32 -1.76
CA SER A 479 30.60 -13.62 -1.14
C SER A 479 30.66 -14.82 -2.10
N LEU A 480 30.76 -14.60 -3.41
CA LEU A 480 30.83 -15.67 -4.43
C LEU A 480 32.25 -16.04 -4.85
N GLY A 481 33.26 -15.52 -4.18
CA GLY A 481 34.68 -15.73 -4.51
C GLY A 481 35.49 -16.51 -3.47
N LYS A 482 34.90 -17.53 -2.82
CA LYS A 482 35.69 -18.56 -2.06
C LYS A 482 34.88 -19.85 -2.01
N SER A 483 35.05 -20.67 -3.02
CA SER A 483 34.97 -22.13 -2.90
C SER A 483 36.09 -22.77 -3.69
#